data_7231628baff7d08bfdcb884d1ecb0a9a
#
_entry.id   7231628baff7d08bfdcb884d1ecb0a9a
#
_cell.length_a   1.000
_cell.length_b   1.000
_cell.length_c   1.000
_cell.angle_alpha   90.00
_cell.angle_beta   90.00
_cell.angle_gamma   90.00
#
_symmetry.space_group_name_H-M   'P 1'
#
loop_
_entity.id
_entity.type
_entity.pdbx_description
1 polymer ?
#
loop_
_entity_poly.entity_id
_entity_poly.type
_entity_poly.pdbx_seq_one_letter_code
_entity_poly.pdbx_strand_id
1 'polypeptide(L)'
;MSIPKIASYSMPQAHEFTPNKTNWPLHTNRAVLLVHDMQQYFLDFYDLTQEPIPELIKNTKALIDAARQSNIPVVYTAQPGNQSPEHRQLLTDFWGPG
;
A
#
# COMPACT_ATOMS: atom_id res chain seq x y z
N MET A 1 21.12 -9.95 2.77
CA MET A 1 20.49 -9.47 4.03
C MET A 1 19.02 -9.86 4.03
N SER A 2 18.58 -10.49 5.10
CA SER A 2 17.17 -10.82 5.23
C SER A 2 16.41 -9.63 5.82
N ILE A 3 15.18 -9.44 5.33
CA ILE A 3 14.30 -8.40 5.86
C ILE A 3 13.60 -8.97 7.10
N PRO A 4 13.68 -8.30 8.26
CA PRO A 4 13.03 -8.81 9.45
C PRO A 4 11.51 -8.76 9.34
N LYS A 5 10.83 -9.64 10.02
CA LYS A 5 9.37 -9.60 10.12
C LYS A 5 8.94 -8.35 10.88
N ILE A 6 7.81 -7.79 10.48
CA ILE A 6 7.24 -6.60 11.09
C ILE A 6 6.25 -7.04 12.18
N ALA A 7 6.43 -6.49 13.38
CA ALA A 7 5.53 -6.77 14.49
C ALA A 7 4.12 -6.24 14.21
N SER A 8 3.12 -7.00 14.65
CA SER A 8 1.71 -6.61 14.47
C SER A 8 1.38 -5.36 15.31
N TYR A 9 0.45 -4.55 14.79
CA TYR A 9 -0.05 -3.36 15.49
C TYR A 9 -1.48 -3.10 15.04
N SER A 10 -2.23 -2.33 15.83
CA SER A 10 -3.61 -1.96 15.47
C SER A 10 -3.62 -0.94 14.34
N MET A 11 -4.65 -1.02 13.48
CA MET A 11 -4.84 -0.06 12.41
C MET A 11 -4.96 1.36 13.00
N PRO A 12 -4.13 2.32 12.54
CA PRO A 12 -4.22 3.70 13.01
C PRO A 12 -5.59 4.32 12.77
N GLN A 13 -6.07 5.09 13.72
CA GLN A 13 -7.35 5.78 13.62
C GLN A 13 -7.14 7.26 13.28
N ALA A 14 -8.21 7.91 12.79
CA ALA A 14 -8.12 9.29 12.32
C ALA A 14 -7.56 10.26 13.37
N HIS A 15 -7.89 10.06 14.64
CA HIS A 15 -7.43 10.93 15.73
C HIS A 15 -5.93 10.79 16.04
N GLU A 16 -5.28 9.74 15.52
CA GLU A 16 -3.86 9.50 15.72
C GLU A 16 -2.98 10.19 14.68
N PHE A 17 -3.59 10.74 13.62
CA PHE A 17 -2.86 11.39 12.54
C PHE A 17 -2.63 12.87 12.82
N THR A 18 -1.48 13.36 12.35
CA THR A 18 -1.22 14.79 12.33
C THR A 18 -2.18 15.46 11.35
N PRO A 19 -2.82 16.60 11.74
CA PRO A 19 -3.70 17.32 10.82
C PRO A 19 -2.97 17.77 9.56
N ASN A 20 -3.69 17.80 8.44
CA ASN A 20 -3.16 18.33 7.20
C ASN A 20 -2.90 19.83 7.32
N LYS A 21 -1.85 20.29 6.66
CA LYS A 21 -1.56 21.72 6.57
C LYS A 21 -2.62 22.47 5.76
N THR A 22 -3.18 21.79 4.76
CA THR A 22 -4.19 22.36 3.87
C THR A 22 -5.54 21.72 4.11
N ASN A 23 -6.60 22.44 3.71
CA ASN A 23 -7.98 21.96 3.84
C ASN A 23 -8.61 21.74 2.46
N TRP A 24 -7.89 21.08 1.58
CA TRP A 24 -8.37 20.81 0.23
C TRP A 24 -9.38 19.68 0.23
N PRO A 25 -10.58 19.88 -0.32
CA PRO A 25 -11.56 18.81 -0.42
C PRO A 25 -11.21 17.85 -1.57
N LEU A 26 -11.66 16.60 -1.43
CA LEU A 26 -11.61 15.61 -2.49
C LEU A 26 -12.76 15.87 -3.48
N HIS A 27 -12.44 15.92 -4.77
CA HIS A 27 -13.43 16.02 -5.84
C HIS A 27 -13.39 14.75 -6.69
N THR A 28 -14.51 14.06 -6.83
CA THR A 28 -14.57 12.79 -7.55
C THR A 28 -14.22 12.93 -9.03
N ASN A 29 -14.50 14.09 -9.64
CA ASN A 29 -14.19 14.34 -11.05
C ASN A 29 -12.72 14.67 -11.31
N ARG A 30 -11.89 14.78 -10.26
CA ARG A 30 -10.46 15.11 -10.35
C ARG A 30 -9.59 14.18 -9.52
N ALA A 31 -10.12 13.03 -9.15
CA ALA A 31 -9.43 12.11 -8.26
C ALA A 31 -9.07 10.82 -8.99
N VAL A 32 -8.01 10.19 -8.54
CA VAL A 32 -7.60 8.83 -8.94
C VAL A 32 -7.26 8.09 -7.65
N LEU A 33 -7.70 6.86 -7.54
CA LEU A 33 -7.29 5.99 -6.45
C LEU A 33 -6.05 5.22 -6.89
N LEU A 34 -4.94 5.45 -6.22
CA LEU A 34 -3.70 4.70 -6.45
C LEU A 34 -3.57 3.61 -5.38
N VAL A 35 -3.58 2.36 -5.82
CA VAL A 35 -3.30 1.21 -4.96
C VAL A 35 -1.82 0.88 -5.12
N HIS A 36 -1.02 1.32 -4.16
CA HIS A 36 0.43 1.30 -4.27
C HIS A 36 1.02 0.06 -3.63
N ASP A 37 1.70 -0.74 -4.45
CA ASP A 37 2.51 -1.90 -4.01
C ASP A 37 1.78 -2.86 -3.04
N MET A 38 0.48 -3.05 -3.25
CA MET A 38 -0.29 -4.04 -2.50
C MET A 38 -0.05 -5.43 -3.08
N GLN A 39 1.13 -5.97 -2.77
CA GLN A 39 1.62 -7.24 -3.30
C GLN A 39 1.90 -8.21 -2.16
N GLN A 40 1.70 -9.49 -2.43
CA GLN A 40 2.00 -10.58 -1.50
C GLN A 40 3.42 -10.48 -0.95
N TYR A 41 4.39 -10.14 -1.81
CA TYR A 41 5.78 -9.99 -1.42
C TYR A 41 5.95 -9.03 -0.23
N PHE A 42 5.32 -7.85 -0.29
CA PHE A 42 5.44 -6.86 0.78
C PHE A 42 4.61 -7.22 2.00
N LEU A 43 3.42 -7.78 1.80
CA LEU A 43 2.55 -8.16 2.90
C LEU A 43 3.11 -9.33 3.69
N ASP A 44 3.91 -10.19 3.08
CA ASP A 44 4.50 -11.36 3.72
C ASP A 44 5.49 -11.02 4.84
N PHE A 45 5.93 -9.77 4.94
CA PHE A 45 6.74 -9.32 6.08
C PHE A 45 5.91 -9.12 7.35
N TYR A 46 4.59 -9.16 7.25
CA TYR A 46 3.66 -9.07 8.35
C TYR A 46 3.08 -10.45 8.66
N ASP A 47 2.50 -10.59 9.86
CA ASP A 47 1.61 -11.72 10.12
C ASP A 47 0.25 -11.41 9.49
N LEU A 48 -0.10 -12.14 8.43
CA LEU A 48 -1.30 -11.88 7.63
C LEU A 48 -2.60 -12.15 8.41
N THR A 49 -2.52 -12.87 9.55
CA THR A 49 -3.67 -13.18 10.39
C THR A 49 -3.91 -12.14 11.49
N GLN A 50 -2.96 -11.22 11.67
CA GLN A 50 -2.99 -10.19 12.71
C GLN A 50 -3.13 -8.80 12.12
N GLU A 51 -3.62 -7.86 12.93
CA GLU A 51 -3.70 -6.46 12.50
C GLU A 51 -2.29 -5.87 12.32
N PRO A 52 -2.09 -4.98 11.35
CA PRO A 52 -3.13 -4.25 10.59
C PRO A 52 -3.57 -4.92 9.28
N ILE A 53 -3.10 -6.14 8.95
CA ILE A 53 -3.26 -6.67 7.60
C ILE A 53 -4.70 -7.01 7.22
N PRO A 54 -5.49 -7.77 8.03
CA PRO A 54 -6.88 -8.02 7.67
C PRO A 54 -7.68 -6.73 7.44
N GLU A 55 -7.51 -5.73 8.30
CA GLU A 55 -8.21 -4.46 8.17
C GLU A 55 -7.70 -3.65 6.98
N LEU A 56 -6.39 -3.68 6.71
CA LEU A 56 -5.81 -3.03 5.53
C LEU A 56 -6.42 -3.57 4.24
N ILE A 57 -6.52 -4.88 4.11
CA ILE A 57 -7.10 -5.53 2.93
C ILE A 57 -8.57 -5.17 2.79
N LYS A 58 -9.33 -5.23 3.89
CA LYS A 58 -10.74 -4.86 3.93
C LYS A 58 -10.94 -3.40 3.52
N ASN A 59 -10.15 -2.48 4.06
CA ASN A 59 -10.26 -1.06 3.78
C ASN A 59 -9.86 -0.74 2.34
N THR A 60 -8.81 -1.38 1.84
CA THR A 60 -8.38 -1.22 0.45
C THR A 60 -9.49 -1.65 -0.52
N LYS A 61 -10.11 -2.80 -0.26
CA LYS A 61 -11.24 -3.27 -1.07
C LYS A 61 -12.41 -2.29 -1.02
N ALA A 62 -12.74 -1.79 0.17
CA ALA A 62 -13.83 -0.83 0.33
C ALA A 62 -13.57 0.46 -0.45
N LEU A 63 -12.33 0.95 -0.45
CA LEU A 63 -11.94 2.13 -1.21
C LEU A 63 -12.03 1.88 -2.72
N ILE A 64 -11.60 0.71 -3.19
CA ILE A 64 -11.71 0.34 -4.61
C ILE A 64 -13.17 0.30 -5.04
N ASP A 65 -14.03 -0.33 -4.26
CA ASP A 65 -15.46 -0.44 -4.58
C ASP A 65 -16.12 0.96 -4.59
N ALA A 66 -15.79 1.80 -3.62
CA ALA A 66 -16.31 3.17 -3.56
C ALA A 66 -15.84 4.02 -4.74
N ALA A 67 -14.57 3.88 -5.13
CA ALA A 67 -14.01 4.59 -6.27
C ALA A 67 -14.73 4.22 -7.56
N ARG A 68 -14.97 2.92 -7.77
CA ARG A 68 -15.68 2.43 -8.95
C ARG A 68 -17.13 2.93 -9.00
N GLN A 69 -17.81 2.96 -7.86
CA GLN A 69 -19.18 3.48 -7.76
C GLN A 69 -19.24 4.98 -8.05
N SER A 70 -18.18 5.71 -7.75
CA SER A 70 -18.09 7.16 -7.97
C SER A 70 -17.43 7.53 -9.30
N ASN A 71 -17.16 6.54 -10.16
CA ASN A 71 -16.44 6.73 -11.43
C ASN A 71 -15.04 7.34 -11.27
N ILE A 72 -14.39 7.05 -10.14
CA ILE A 72 -12.99 7.42 -9.92
C ILE A 72 -12.12 6.31 -10.50
N PRO A 73 -11.16 6.63 -11.39
CA PRO A 73 -10.25 5.63 -11.91
C PRO A 73 -9.43 4.99 -10.78
N VAL A 74 -9.20 3.68 -10.89
CA VAL A 74 -8.35 2.94 -9.97
C VAL A 74 -7.11 2.50 -10.74
N VAL A 75 -5.95 2.86 -10.25
CA VAL A 75 -4.66 2.47 -10.84
C VAL A 75 -3.83 1.74 -9.80
N TYR A 76 -2.92 0.91 -10.26
CA TYR A 76 -2.10 0.07 -9.40
C TYR A 76 -0.63 0.29 -9.70
N THR A 77 0.20 0.22 -8.67
CA THR A 77 1.64 0.06 -8.84
C THR A 77 2.04 -1.32 -8.34
N ALA A 78 3.05 -1.88 -8.96
CA ALA A 78 3.61 -3.16 -8.55
C ALA A 78 5.06 -3.23 -9.02
N GLN A 79 5.89 -3.92 -8.24
CA GLN A 79 7.26 -4.20 -8.63
C GLN A 79 7.32 -5.63 -9.16
N PRO A 80 7.89 -5.86 -10.35
CA PRO A 80 8.11 -7.21 -10.84
C PRO A 80 9.15 -7.91 -9.97
N GLY A 81 8.94 -9.21 -9.74
CA GLY A 81 9.93 -10.03 -9.05
C GLY A 81 11.11 -10.39 -9.93
N ASN A 82 12.18 -10.87 -9.31
CA ASN A 82 13.38 -11.36 -10.01
C ASN A 82 13.94 -10.35 -11.02
N GLN A 83 14.02 -9.09 -10.60
CA GLN A 83 14.54 -8.03 -11.46
C GLN A 83 16.03 -8.24 -11.73
N SER A 84 16.45 -7.94 -12.96
CA SER A 84 17.87 -7.98 -13.31
C SER A 84 18.62 -6.90 -12.54
N PRO A 85 19.94 -7.09 -12.30
CA PRO A 85 20.75 -6.05 -11.65
C PRO A 85 20.71 -4.71 -12.39
N GLU A 86 20.56 -4.74 -13.71
CA GLU A 86 20.48 -3.53 -14.52
C GLU A 86 19.21 -2.72 -14.22
N HIS A 87 18.09 -3.41 -14.00
CA HIS A 87 16.81 -2.75 -13.73
C HIS A 87 16.66 -2.35 -12.27
N ARG A 88 17.15 -3.19 -11.35
CA ARG A 88 16.96 -2.95 -9.91
C ARG A 88 18.05 -2.13 -9.28
N GLN A 89 19.27 -2.23 -9.83
CA GLN A 89 20.41 -1.43 -9.39
C GLN A 89 20.69 -1.55 -7.88
N LEU A 90 20.89 -0.41 -7.21
CA LEU A 90 21.23 -0.38 -5.80
C LEU A 90 20.14 -0.93 -4.88
N LEU A 91 18.90 -1.00 -5.33
CA LEU A 91 17.83 -1.61 -4.54
C LEU A 91 18.09 -3.07 -4.23
N THR A 92 18.87 -3.75 -5.09
CA THR A 92 19.26 -5.15 -4.88
C THR A 92 20.04 -5.32 -3.58
N ASP A 93 20.87 -4.36 -3.22
CA ASP A 93 21.71 -4.41 -2.01
C ASP A 93 20.86 -4.39 -0.73
N PHE A 94 19.74 -3.71 -0.76
CA PHE A 94 18.84 -3.57 0.41
C PHE A 94 17.75 -4.62 0.44
N TRP A 95 17.17 -4.94 -0.72
CA TRP A 95 15.90 -5.65 -0.79
C TRP A 95 15.98 -6.95 -1.60
N GLY A 96 17.12 -7.27 -2.19
CA GLY A 96 17.24 -8.43 -3.07
C GLY A 96 16.61 -8.18 -4.44
N PRO A 97 16.41 -9.22 -5.24
CA PRO A 97 15.92 -9.06 -6.61
C PRO A 97 14.45 -8.69 -6.75
N GLY A 98 13.71 -8.71 -5.67
CA GLY A 98 12.28 -8.37 -5.69
C GLY A 98 11.33 -9.53 -5.64
#